data_a5ba9632a7ad815e07a6e55648175d33
#
_entry.id   a5ba9632a7ad815e07a6e55648175d33
#
_cell.length_a   1.000
_cell.length_b   1.000
_cell.length_c   1.000
_cell.angle_alpha   90.00
_cell.angle_beta   90.00
_cell.angle_gamma   90.00
#
_symmetry.space_group_name_H-M   'P 1'
#
loop_
_entity.id
_entity.type
_entity.pdbx_description
1 polymer ?
#
loop_
_entity_poly.entity_id
_entity_poly.type
_entity_poly.pdbx_seq_one_letter_code
_entity_poly.pdbx_strand_id
1 'polypeptide(L)'
;MHRKKLKEFRQNLSINNLQNITLLNKVLSEKSDKQINFYNGLNDWESSAINSGFKNQSVSLINSITIDKILDNKILNKKKLIIKLDLEGYEIQAIYGSIESIRKLKPLIIIELSKYINHNISYNYKSLENFLINENYQIYNLDGKITNMDEIKKLLDSLDEKHQTIGNFYLVNKSSDMLKYI
;
A
#
# COMPACT_ATOMS: atom_id res chain seq x y z
N MET A 1 3.71 -14.66 0.95
CA MET A 1 2.50 -15.21 0.28
C MET A 1 2.63 -16.72 0.17
N HIS A 2 1.61 -17.47 0.56
CA HIS A 2 1.64 -18.93 0.56
C HIS A 2 1.93 -19.48 -0.83
N ARG A 3 2.81 -20.50 -0.97
CA ARG A 3 3.20 -21.11 -2.28
C ARG A 3 1.98 -21.48 -3.15
N LYS A 4 0.89 -21.91 -2.52
CA LYS A 4 -0.37 -22.25 -3.18
C LYS A 4 -0.97 -21.06 -3.92
N LYS A 5 -1.10 -19.90 -3.27
CA LYS A 5 -1.65 -18.67 -3.86
C LYS A 5 -0.82 -18.14 -5.03
N LEU A 6 0.52 -18.22 -4.93
CA LEU A 6 1.39 -17.86 -6.05
C LEU A 6 1.14 -18.74 -7.28
N LYS A 7 0.90 -20.04 -7.05
CA LYS A 7 0.58 -20.99 -8.13
C LYS A 7 -0.78 -20.66 -8.75
N GLU A 8 -1.79 -20.45 -7.92
CA GLU A 8 -3.15 -20.06 -8.37
C GLU A 8 -3.14 -18.77 -9.16
N PHE A 9 -2.42 -17.76 -8.68
CA PHE A 9 -2.29 -16.48 -9.38
C PHE A 9 -1.64 -16.67 -10.76
N ARG A 10 -0.55 -17.44 -10.86
CA ARG A 10 0.10 -17.76 -12.14
C ARG A 10 -0.84 -18.52 -13.08
N GLN A 11 -1.63 -19.44 -12.57
CA GLN A 11 -2.64 -20.15 -13.35
C GLN A 11 -3.69 -19.17 -13.91
N ASN A 12 -4.19 -18.25 -13.07
CA ASN A 12 -5.15 -17.23 -13.51
C ASN A 12 -4.56 -16.32 -14.61
N LEU A 13 -3.31 -15.91 -14.50
CA LEU A 13 -2.63 -15.15 -15.56
C LEU A 13 -2.58 -15.93 -16.88
N SER A 14 -2.23 -17.22 -16.80
CA SER A 14 -2.14 -18.10 -17.97
C SER A 14 -3.50 -18.33 -18.63
N ILE A 15 -4.54 -18.67 -17.86
CA ILE A 15 -5.90 -18.93 -18.34
C ILE A 15 -6.47 -17.68 -19.06
N ASN A 16 -6.17 -16.49 -18.54
CA ASN A 16 -6.66 -15.22 -19.10
C ASN A 16 -5.70 -14.60 -20.13
N ASN A 17 -4.64 -15.29 -20.52
CA ASN A 17 -3.63 -14.80 -21.48
C ASN A 17 -3.03 -13.43 -21.12
N LEU A 18 -2.87 -13.11 -19.83
CA LEU A 18 -2.34 -11.84 -19.35
C LEU A 18 -0.80 -11.87 -19.37
N GLN A 19 -0.19 -11.19 -20.36
CA GLN A 19 1.26 -11.16 -20.55
C GLN A 19 1.91 -9.88 -20.01
N ASN A 20 1.13 -8.86 -19.71
CA ASN A 20 1.60 -7.54 -19.27
C ASN A 20 1.69 -7.40 -17.74
N ILE A 21 1.64 -8.51 -16.99
CA ILE A 21 1.70 -8.54 -15.53
C ILE A 21 3.01 -9.16 -15.07
N THR A 22 3.72 -8.44 -14.19
CA THR A 22 4.90 -8.95 -13.49
C THR A 22 4.54 -9.26 -12.04
N LEU A 23 4.64 -10.52 -11.64
CA LEU A 23 4.41 -10.96 -10.27
C LEU A 23 5.71 -10.99 -9.48
N LEU A 24 5.78 -10.22 -8.41
CA LEU A 24 6.90 -10.20 -7.48
C LEU A 24 6.48 -10.78 -6.11
N ASN A 25 7.14 -11.86 -5.68
CA ASN A 25 6.93 -12.40 -4.33
C ASN A 25 7.86 -11.68 -3.33
N LYS A 26 7.51 -10.46 -2.99
CA LYS A 26 8.27 -9.55 -2.13
C LYS A 26 7.32 -8.80 -1.21
N VAL A 27 7.82 -8.28 -0.10
CA VAL A 27 7.13 -7.30 0.73
C VAL A 27 7.53 -5.91 0.26
N LEU A 28 6.55 -5.06 -0.08
CA LEU A 28 6.82 -3.64 -0.33
C LEU A 28 7.22 -2.97 0.99
N SER A 29 8.34 -2.25 1.00
CA SER A 29 8.89 -1.65 2.20
C SER A 29 9.71 -0.40 1.89
N GLU A 30 10.13 0.33 2.92
CA GLU A 30 11.03 1.48 2.81
C GLU A 30 12.45 1.11 2.36
N LYS A 31 12.87 -0.15 2.54
CA LYS A 31 14.20 -0.65 2.19
C LYS A 31 14.09 -1.97 1.44
N SER A 32 14.91 -2.10 0.38
CA SER A 32 15.03 -3.34 -0.37
C SER A 32 15.96 -4.33 0.31
N ASP A 33 15.79 -5.62 -0.08
CA ASP A 33 16.69 -6.73 0.26
C ASP A 33 16.86 -6.98 1.76
N LYS A 34 15.82 -6.62 2.55
CA LYS A 34 15.69 -6.99 3.95
C LYS A 34 14.77 -8.19 4.09
N GLN A 35 15.08 -9.08 5.03
CA GLN A 35 14.15 -10.13 5.43
C GLN A 35 13.13 -9.56 6.41
N ILE A 36 11.86 -9.67 6.06
CA ILE A 36 10.74 -9.18 6.85
C ILE A 36 9.90 -10.36 7.31
N ASN A 37 9.52 -10.37 8.57
CA ASN A 37 8.54 -11.30 9.08
C ASN A 37 7.19 -11.01 8.41
N PHE A 38 6.64 -12.03 7.78
CA PHE A 38 5.33 -11.98 7.17
C PHE A 38 4.41 -12.94 7.92
N TYR A 39 3.38 -12.39 8.52
CA TYR A 39 2.41 -13.10 9.33
C TYR A 39 1.29 -13.60 8.42
N ASN A 40 1.18 -14.91 8.27
CA ASN A 40 0.16 -15.53 7.45
C ASN A 40 -1.05 -15.83 8.34
N GLY A 41 -2.17 -15.16 8.11
CA GLY A 41 -3.42 -15.43 8.78
C GLY A 41 -4.06 -16.75 8.34
N LEU A 42 -5.08 -17.18 9.06
CA LEU A 42 -5.90 -18.34 8.67
C LEU A 42 -6.71 -18.03 7.40
N ASN A 43 -7.18 -16.80 7.31
CA ASN A 43 -7.88 -16.28 6.14
C ASN A 43 -6.92 -15.46 5.27
N ASP A 44 -7.25 -15.35 4.00
CA ASP A 44 -6.39 -14.75 2.98
C ASP A 44 -6.15 -13.24 3.20
N TRP A 45 -7.14 -12.54 3.76
CA TRP A 45 -7.09 -11.10 4.08
C TRP A 45 -6.41 -10.76 5.41
N GLU A 46 -6.07 -11.76 6.24
CA GLU A 46 -5.40 -11.55 7.54
C GLU A 46 -3.88 -11.57 7.44
N SER A 47 -3.32 -11.62 6.24
CA SER A 47 -1.88 -11.78 6.04
C SER A 47 -1.20 -10.43 5.84
N SER A 48 -0.23 -10.10 6.70
CA SER A 48 0.45 -8.82 6.72
C SER A 48 1.92 -8.93 7.13
N ALA A 49 2.70 -7.89 6.84
CA ALA A 49 4.02 -7.68 7.43
C ALA A 49 3.95 -7.07 8.84
N ILE A 50 2.76 -6.77 9.34
CA ILE A 50 2.50 -6.35 10.72
C ILE A 50 1.92 -7.51 11.52
N ASN A 51 2.40 -7.68 12.75
CA ASN A 51 1.78 -8.60 13.69
C ASN A 51 0.47 -7.98 14.20
N SER A 52 -0.64 -8.38 13.60
CA SER A 52 -1.98 -7.93 13.99
C SER A 52 -2.54 -8.63 15.25
N GLY A 53 -1.78 -9.59 15.80
CA GLY A 53 -2.17 -10.32 17.00
C GLY A 53 -3.22 -11.42 16.78
N PHE A 54 -3.56 -11.74 15.54
CA PHE A 54 -4.47 -12.87 15.26
C PHE A 54 -3.89 -14.18 15.77
N LYS A 55 -4.73 -15.01 16.40
CA LYS A 55 -4.34 -16.34 16.89
C LYS A 55 -3.98 -17.26 15.72
N ASN A 56 -3.00 -18.13 15.95
CA ASN A 56 -2.57 -19.15 14.99
C ASN A 56 -1.96 -18.63 13.68
N GLN A 57 -1.37 -17.43 13.67
CA GLN A 57 -0.57 -16.97 12.55
C GLN A 57 0.72 -17.79 12.42
N SER A 58 1.04 -18.22 11.20
CA SER A 58 2.38 -18.72 10.90
C SER A 58 3.26 -17.57 10.40
N VAL A 59 4.53 -17.57 10.74
CA VAL A 59 5.48 -16.54 10.31
C VAL A 59 6.37 -17.10 9.22
N SER A 60 6.55 -16.34 8.16
CA SER A 60 7.52 -16.63 7.09
C SER A 60 8.42 -15.42 6.87
N LEU A 61 9.67 -15.67 6.48
CA LEU A 61 10.60 -14.62 6.09
C LEU A 61 10.47 -14.36 4.59
N ILE A 62 10.17 -13.11 4.23
CA ILE A 62 10.06 -12.67 2.83
C ILE A 62 11.00 -11.49 2.61
N ASN A 63 11.72 -11.51 1.51
CA ASN A 63 12.58 -10.38 1.15
C ASN A 63 11.73 -9.16 0.74
N SER A 64 12.13 -7.99 1.22
CA SER A 64 11.52 -6.73 0.85
C SER A 64 12.02 -6.18 -0.49
N ILE A 65 11.25 -5.24 -1.02
CA ILE A 65 11.60 -4.43 -2.19
C ILE A 65 10.93 -3.06 -2.07
N THR A 66 11.61 -2.02 -2.52
CA THR A 66 11.04 -0.67 -2.63
C THR A 66 10.35 -0.50 -3.98
N ILE A 67 9.34 0.36 -4.05
CA ILE A 67 8.73 0.75 -5.33
C ILE A 67 9.77 1.46 -6.21
N ASP A 68 10.62 2.28 -5.62
CA ASP A 68 11.71 2.95 -6.34
C ASP A 68 12.60 1.93 -7.06
N LYS A 69 13.02 0.85 -6.40
CA LYS A 69 13.81 -0.23 -7.02
C LYS A 69 13.06 -0.98 -8.14
N ILE A 70 11.74 -1.14 -8.00
CA ILE A 70 10.91 -1.77 -9.06
C ILE A 70 10.89 -0.89 -10.32
N LEU A 71 10.88 0.42 -10.15
CA LEU A 71 10.71 1.40 -11.21
C LEU A 71 12.04 1.91 -11.78
N ASP A 72 13.15 1.78 -11.03
CA ASP A 72 14.48 2.32 -11.38
C ASP A 72 14.98 1.85 -12.76
N ASN A 73 14.69 0.60 -13.13
CA ASN A 73 15.08 0.01 -14.43
C ASN A 73 14.03 0.20 -15.53
N LYS A 74 12.96 0.94 -15.28
CA LYS A 74 11.89 1.18 -16.25
C LYS A 74 11.95 2.61 -16.73
N ILE A 75 12.17 2.80 -18.02
CA ILE A 75 12.06 4.12 -18.66
C ILE A 75 10.57 4.51 -18.66
N LEU A 76 10.16 5.19 -17.60
CA LEU A 76 8.78 5.67 -17.41
C LEU A 76 8.61 7.06 -18.04
N ASN A 77 9.20 7.27 -19.24
CA ASN A 77 9.09 8.53 -19.95
C ASN A 77 7.62 8.79 -20.28
N LYS A 78 7.05 9.81 -19.65
CA LYS A 78 5.70 10.37 -19.91
C LYS A 78 4.51 9.42 -19.65
N LYS A 79 4.68 8.31 -18.95
CA LYS A 79 3.57 7.43 -18.57
C LYS A 79 2.98 7.88 -17.23
N LYS A 80 1.66 7.83 -17.12
CA LYS A 80 0.96 8.00 -15.86
C LYS A 80 1.13 6.76 -15.02
N LEU A 81 1.41 6.95 -13.74
CA LEU A 81 1.58 5.88 -12.79
C LEU A 81 0.41 5.90 -11.80
N ILE A 82 -0.17 4.75 -11.56
CA ILE A 82 -1.12 4.51 -10.47
C ILE A 82 -0.49 3.47 -9.56
N ILE A 83 -0.53 3.73 -8.25
CA ILE A 83 -0.07 2.81 -7.22
C ILE A 83 -1.27 2.46 -6.35
N LYS A 84 -1.66 1.18 -6.25
CA LYS A 84 -2.61 0.71 -5.25
C LYS A 84 -1.86 0.07 -4.09
N LEU A 85 -2.14 0.54 -2.89
CA LEU A 85 -1.62 0.01 -1.62
C LEU A 85 -2.77 -0.55 -0.80
N ASP A 86 -2.69 -1.84 -0.55
CA ASP A 86 -3.66 -2.65 0.18
C ASP A 86 -2.81 -3.75 0.85
N LEU A 87 -2.17 -3.38 1.97
CA LEU A 87 -1.07 -4.11 2.57
C LEU A 87 -1.33 -4.43 4.05
N GLU A 88 -2.59 -4.30 4.47
CA GLU A 88 -3.04 -4.63 5.83
C GLU A 88 -2.20 -3.96 6.93
N GLY A 89 -2.02 -2.62 6.78
CA GLY A 89 -1.30 -1.77 7.73
C GLY A 89 0.16 -1.48 7.37
N TYR A 90 0.68 -1.98 6.25
CA TYR A 90 2.07 -1.75 5.81
C TYR A 90 2.19 -0.72 4.69
N GLU A 91 1.11 0.03 4.41
CA GLU A 91 0.99 0.98 3.29
C GLU A 91 2.00 2.11 3.39
N ILE A 92 2.21 2.64 4.59
CA ILE A 92 3.07 3.80 4.80
C ILE A 92 4.54 3.46 4.56
N GLN A 93 5.00 2.26 4.94
CA GLN A 93 6.34 1.80 4.58
C GLN A 93 6.54 1.71 3.07
N ALA A 94 5.52 1.24 2.35
CA ALA A 94 5.58 1.19 0.90
C ALA A 94 5.65 2.60 0.28
N ILE A 95 4.92 3.58 0.82
CA ILE A 95 5.01 5.00 0.43
C ILE A 95 6.44 5.51 0.62
N TYR A 96 7.04 5.29 1.80
CA TYR A 96 8.40 5.75 2.07
C TYR A 96 9.46 5.03 1.22
N GLY A 97 9.17 3.83 0.72
CA GLY A 97 9.98 3.13 -0.28
C GLY A 97 9.71 3.54 -1.72
N SER A 98 8.95 4.61 -1.94
CA SER A 98 8.59 5.12 -3.27
C SER A 98 8.83 6.63 -3.43
N ILE A 99 9.52 7.28 -2.51
CA ILE A 99 9.65 8.74 -2.45
C ILE A 99 10.31 9.32 -3.71
N GLU A 100 11.34 8.67 -4.26
CA GLU A 100 12.01 9.13 -5.48
C GLU A 100 11.05 9.07 -6.69
N SER A 101 10.34 7.95 -6.83
CA SER A 101 9.32 7.77 -7.87
C SER A 101 8.15 8.74 -7.70
N ILE A 102 7.70 8.97 -6.46
CA ILE A 102 6.63 9.91 -6.14
C ILE A 102 7.00 11.33 -6.56
N ARG A 103 8.20 11.79 -6.20
CA ARG A 103 8.69 13.13 -6.57
C ARG A 103 8.81 13.33 -8.07
N LYS A 104 9.31 12.29 -8.77
CA LYS A 104 9.55 12.32 -10.21
C LYS A 104 8.27 12.19 -11.04
N LEU A 105 7.37 11.29 -10.64
CA LEU A 105 6.24 10.86 -11.47
C LEU A 105 4.89 11.38 -10.98
N LYS A 106 4.79 11.84 -9.72
CA LYS A 106 3.57 12.34 -9.07
C LYS A 106 2.37 11.41 -9.31
N PRO A 107 2.48 10.12 -8.93
CA PRO A 107 1.45 9.13 -9.21
C PRO A 107 0.13 9.47 -8.52
N LEU A 108 -0.98 8.94 -9.04
CA LEU A 108 -2.17 8.71 -8.26
C LEU A 108 -1.92 7.51 -7.34
N ILE A 109 -2.09 7.69 -6.03
CA ILE A 109 -1.97 6.59 -5.07
C ILE A 109 -3.38 6.28 -4.55
N ILE A 110 -3.76 5.00 -4.63
CA ILE A 110 -4.97 4.47 -4.01
C ILE A 110 -4.51 3.71 -2.77
N ILE A 111 -4.94 4.15 -1.60
CA ILE A 111 -4.51 3.59 -0.32
C ILE A 111 -5.71 3.10 0.47
N GLU A 112 -5.62 1.89 1.03
CA GLU A 112 -6.55 1.43 2.04
C GLU A 112 -6.12 1.94 3.42
N LEU A 113 -7.06 2.48 4.21
CA LEU A 113 -6.79 2.97 5.55
C LEU A 113 -7.50 2.11 6.59
N SER A 114 -6.75 1.63 7.56
CA SER A 114 -7.23 0.72 8.61
C SER A 114 -6.57 1.02 9.95
N LYS A 115 -7.16 0.53 11.04
CA LYS A 115 -6.54 0.60 12.38
C LYS A 115 -5.17 -0.10 12.44
N TYR A 116 -4.91 -1.07 11.56
CA TYR A 116 -3.64 -1.81 11.53
C TYR A 116 -2.43 -0.92 11.28
N ILE A 117 -2.58 0.21 10.59
CA ILE A 117 -1.51 1.20 10.39
C ILE A 117 -0.92 1.66 11.74
N ASN A 118 -1.74 1.82 12.78
CA ASN A 118 -1.29 2.24 14.10
C ASN A 118 -0.57 1.14 14.89
N HIS A 119 -0.68 -0.12 14.50
CA HIS A 119 0.08 -1.23 15.09
C HIS A 119 1.55 -1.21 14.67
N ASN A 120 1.89 -0.38 13.69
CA ASN A 120 3.26 -0.23 13.24
C ASN A 120 4.02 0.76 14.13
N ILE A 121 5.14 0.29 14.69
CA ILE A 121 5.97 1.10 15.59
C ILE A 121 6.68 2.24 14.84
N SER A 122 7.07 2.01 13.58
CA SER A 122 7.91 2.93 12.83
C SER A 122 7.12 3.94 11.98
N TYR A 123 5.93 3.54 11.51
CA TYR A 123 5.10 4.35 10.61
C TYR A 123 3.64 4.25 10.99
N ASN A 124 3.01 5.40 11.19
CA ASN A 124 1.63 5.54 11.63
C ASN A 124 0.92 6.67 10.87
N TYR A 125 -0.28 7.02 11.29
CA TYR A 125 -1.05 8.11 10.67
C TYR A 125 -0.34 9.48 10.71
N LYS A 126 0.51 9.76 11.69
CA LYS A 126 1.34 10.97 11.71
C LYS A 126 2.38 10.96 10.59
N SER A 127 2.91 9.78 10.27
CA SER A 127 3.82 9.62 9.12
C SER A 127 3.09 9.85 7.80
N LEU A 128 1.84 9.41 7.66
CA LEU A 128 1.01 9.72 6.49
C LEU A 128 0.76 11.23 6.37
N GLU A 129 0.39 11.90 7.46
CA GLU A 129 0.19 13.34 7.48
C GLU A 129 1.46 14.11 7.06
N ASN A 130 2.61 13.71 7.58
CA ASN A 130 3.90 14.29 7.18
C ASN A 130 4.19 14.08 5.69
N PHE A 131 3.90 12.89 5.16
CA PHE A 131 4.02 12.61 3.73
C PHE A 131 3.14 13.55 2.89
N LEU A 132 1.86 13.69 3.24
CA LEU A 132 0.93 14.56 2.52
C LEU A 132 1.44 16.01 2.44
N ILE A 133 1.97 16.52 3.55
CA ILE A 133 2.51 17.88 3.64
C ILE A 133 3.80 17.99 2.81
N ASN A 134 4.79 17.12 3.07
CA ASN A 134 6.13 17.24 2.51
C ASN A 134 6.18 17.01 1.00
N GLU A 135 5.35 16.10 0.49
CA GLU A 135 5.32 15.76 -0.93
C GLU A 135 4.17 16.47 -1.69
N ASN A 136 3.48 17.42 -1.04
CA ASN A 136 2.40 18.23 -1.61
C ASN A 136 1.25 17.37 -2.18
N TYR A 137 0.83 16.37 -1.40
CA TYR A 137 -0.31 15.53 -1.72
C TYR A 137 -1.57 15.98 -0.98
N GLN A 138 -2.71 15.75 -1.59
CA GLN A 138 -4.05 15.92 -1.02
C GLN A 138 -4.73 14.56 -0.97
N ILE A 139 -5.51 14.32 0.08
CA ILE A 139 -6.30 13.12 0.22
C ILE A 139 -7.76 13.39 -0.18
N TYR A 140 -8.35 12.43 -0.87
CA TYR A 140 -9.73 12.46 -1.36
C TYR A 140 -10.42 11.13 -1.03
N ASN A 141 -11.71 11.18 -0.72
CA ASN A 141 -12.53 9.98 -0.64
C ASN A 141 -12.85 9.43 -2.05
N LEU A 142 -13.52 8.29 -2.13
CA LEU A 142 -13.88 7.68 -3.42
C LEU A 142 -14.88 8.48 -4.26
N ASP A 143 -15.61 9.42 -3.65
CA ASP A 143 -16.50 10.35 -4.36
C ASP A 143 -15.75 11.57 -4.95
N GLY A 144 -14.42 11.60 -4.83
CA GLY A 144 -13.60 12.73 -5.28
C GLY A 144 -13.64 13.96 -4.37
N LYS A 145 -14.21 13.85 -3.15
CA LYS A 145 -14.25 14.95 -2.20
C LYS A 145 -12.98 15.01 -1.36
N ILE A 146 -12.45 16.21 -1.19
CA ILE A 146 -11.31 16.45 -0.29
C ILE A 146 -11.69 16.02 1.12
N THR A 147 -10.81 15.30 1.77
CA THR A 147 -10.87 14.99 3.19
C THR A 147 -9.55 15.36 3.88
N ASN A 148 -9.49 15.25 5.19
CA ASN A 148 -8.32 15.61 5.97
C ASN A 148 -8.04 14.54 7.05
N MET A 149 -6.87 14.64 7.69
CA MET A 149 -6.45 13.64 8.66
C MET A 149 -7.32 13.62 9.93
N ASP A 150 -7.95 14.72 10.30
CA ASP A 150 -8.83 14.77 11.48
C ASP A 150 -10.16 14.04 11.20
N GLU A 151 -10.69 14.18 10.00
CA GLU A 151 -11.87 13.40 9.56
C GLU A 151 -11.55 11.90 9.50
N ILE A 152 -10.39 11.54 8.96
CA ILE A 152 -9.93 10.15 8.92
C ILE A 152 -9.77 9.58 10.33
N LYS A 153 -9.16 10.31 11.26
CA LYS A 153 -9.03 9.88 12.65
C LYS A 153 -10.40 9.65 13.30
N LYS A 154 -11.36 10.55 13.11
CA LYS A 154 -12.72 10.37 13.62
C LYS A 154 -13.39 9.11 13.06
N LEU A 155 -13.23 8.84 11.77
CA LEU A 155 -13.73 7.62 11.15
C LEU A 155 -13.08 6.37 11.77
N LEU A 156 -11.76 6.37 11.94
CA LEU A 156 -11.04 5.27 12.59
C LEU A 156 -11.47 5.03 14.03
N ASP A 157 -11.68 6.11 14.79
CA ASP A 157 -12.13 6.03 16.18
C ASP A 157 -13.56 5.49 16.29
N SER A 158 -14.39 5.68 15.26
CA SER A 158 -15.75 5.14 15.18
C SER A 158 -15.83 3.66 14.85
N LEU A 159 -14.73 3.02 14.39
CA LEU A 159 -14.69 1.60 14.05
C LEU A 159 -14.77 0.73 15.32
N ASP A 160 -15.50 -0.36 15.23
CA ASP A 160 -15.55 -1.39 16.27
C ASP A 160 -14.45 -2.47 16.09
N GLU A 161 -14.50 -3.53 16.91
CA GLU A 161 -13.54 -4.63 16.82
C GLU A 161 -13.70 -5.49 15.55
N LYS A 162 -14.86 -5.46 14.91
CA LYS A 162 -15.17 -6.25 13.71
C LYS A 162 -14.80 -5.51 12.42
N HIS A 163 -14.88 -4.17 12.46
CA HIS A 163 -14.63 -3.30 11.32
C HIS A 163 -13.33 -2.54 11.55
N GLN A 164 -12.23 -3.02 10.98
CA GLN A 164 -10.90 -2.44 11.19
C GLN A 164 -10.46 -1.49 10.08
N THR A 165 -11.21 -1.44 8.96
CA THR A 165 -10.90 -0.66 7.76
C THR A 165 -11.96 0.39 7.51
N ILE A 166 -11.54 1.63 7.20
CA ILE A 166 -12.45 2.70 6.76
C ILE A 166 -12.58 2.80 5.24
N GLY A 167 -11.79 2.04 4.49
CA GLY A 167 -11.86 1.92 3.04
C GLY A 167 -10.70 2.56 2.30
N ASN A 168 -10.91 2.74 0.99
CA ASN A 168 -9.90 3.27 0.09
C ASN A 168 -10.04 4.78 -0.06
N PHE A 169 -8.88 5.43 -0.25
CA PHE A 169 -8.75 6.87 -0.51
C PHE A 169 -7.80 7.12 -1.67
N TYR A 170 -7.97 8.25 -2.33
CA TYR A 170 -7.02 8.74 -3.33
C TYR A 170 -6.05 9.74 -2.69
N LEU A 171 -4.76 9.56 -2.93
CA LEU A 171 -3.75 10.57 -2.65
C LEU A 171 -3.26 11.12 -3.99
N VAL A 172 -3.40 12.41 -4.20
CA VAL A 172 -3.07 13.08 -5.46
C VAL A 172 -2.18 14.26 -5.20
N ASN A 173 -1.07 14.35 -5.93
CA ASN A 173 -0.20 15.52 -5.86
C ASN A 173 -0.92 16.75 -6.43
N LYS A 174 -0.93 17.85 -5.68
CA LYS A 174 -1.69 19.07 -6.02
C LYS A 174 -1.24 19.71 -7.34
N SER A 175 -0.04 19.40 -7.83
CA SER A 175 0.47 19.86 -9.12
C SER A 175 0.36 18.81 -10.24
N SER A 176 -0.31 17.68 -9.98
CA SER A 176 -0.47 16.60 -10.95
C SER A 176 -1.71 16.80 -11.82
N ASP A 177 -1.60 16.44 -13.09
CA ASP A 177 -2.75 16.38 -14.00
C ASP A 177 -3.66 15.17 -13.72
N MET A 178 -3.31 14.32 -12.73
CA MET A 178 -4.12 13.19 -12.28
C MET A 178 -5.39 13.62 -11.55
N LEU A 179 -5.46 14.87 -11.05
CA LEU A 179 -6.67 15.43 -10.40
C LEU A 179 -7.94 15.31 -11.26
N LYS A 180 -7.82 15.32 -12.59
CA LYS A 180 -8.96 15.21 -13.50
C LYS A 180 -9.57 13.80 -13.59
N TYR A 181 -8.98 12.80 -12.91
CA TYR A 181 -9.43 11.40 -12.94
C TYR A 181 -10.09 10.96 -11.62
N ILE A 182 -10.28 11.86 -10.66
CA ILE A 182 -10.96 11.60 -9.39
C ILE A 182 -12.19 12.46 -9.21
#